data_9118bb8cdce57683559e427b322c4a5b
#
_entry.id   9118bb8cdce57683559e427b322c4a5b
#
_cell.length_a   1.000
_cell.length_b   1.000
_cell.length_c   1.000
_cell.angle_alpha   90.00
_cell.angle_beta   90.00
_cell.angle_gamma   90.00
#
_symmetry.space_group_name_H-M   'P 1'
#
loop_
_entity.id
_entity.type
_entity.pdbx_description
1 polymer ?
#
loop_
_entity_poly.entity_id
_entity_poly.type
_entity_poly.pdbx_seq_one_letter_code
_entity_poly.pdbx_strand_id
1 'polypeptide(L)'
;SHGDVDWPMLNGDRRSVLTVGVFDGMHRGHRAVIERLVERARELGCLSVVVMFDPRPGAVHAYARRHNGEDPGRGYVDGNLVTSVDQRLDVLREYGVDRVLIVRYTMAFSTKSYVFFLGQMVGRLGMRQLVLGSDAVMGANREGTVKSIANVAASTGVFELDVVDDRGPGHARVPSDSVDPIWTPGGEPQDPTKGMTRAELRAWSKRHQARQVRVWSSTNIRYLLSQGRIGEANEILGYAHAVESTVIHGEQRGRTLGFPTANLDSHAEGYMPADGVYAGWIVDLGPAATSGTDDAHGTDDAHGMADDRTVSETSADDAPHMDGVDGTDGSSPSPRRWPAAISLGSKPTYSAVTGLHDRVLEVYAVTDEWIDLYDHRVRVEFLSYLRPQIRFGSSQDLIEEMRRNVRQTLDVTGSES
;
A
#
# COMPACT_ATOMS: atom_id res chain seq x y z
N SER A 1 -9.96 25.29 14.93
CA SER A 1 -8.57 25.70 14.68
C SER A 1 -8.16 25.19 13.30
N HIS A 2 -7.99 26.10 12.35
CA HIS A 2 -7.68 25.78 10.97
C HIS A 2 -6.18 25.40 10.85
N GLY A 3 -5.88 24.12 10.70
CA GLY A 3 -4.57 23.65 10.29
C GLY A 3 -3.52 23.40 11.37
N ASP A 4 -3.83 23.49 12.64
CA ASP A 4 -2.95 23.05 13.71
C ASP A 4 -3.13 21.55 13.89
N VAL A 5 -2.12 20.78 13.46
CA VAL A 5 -2.02 19.36 13.78
C VAL A 5 -1.53 19.31 15.23
N ASP A 6 -2.38 18.78 16.10
CA ASP A 6 -1.98 18.54 17.49
C ASP A 6 -1.12 17.25 17.52
N TRP A 7 0.20 17.47 17.48
CA TRP A 7 1.14 16.37 17.54
C TRP A 7 1.18 15.82 18.97
N PRO A 8 1.08 14.50 19.14
CA PRO A 8 1.17 13.90 20.46
C PRO A 8 2.53 14.17 21.08
N MET A 9 2.56 14.29 22.41
CA MET A 9 3.81 14.27 23.16
C MET A 9 4.22 12.82 23.36
N LEU A 10 5.45 12.43 23.00
CA LEU A 10 6.02 11.20 23.49
C LEU A 10 6.23 11.33 24.98
N ASN A 11 5.50 10.54 25.78
CA ASN A 11 5.54 10.59 27.24
C ASN A 11 6.93 10.26 27.78
N GLY A 12 7.44 11.12 28.67
CA GLY A 12 8.67 10.92 29.44
C GLY A 12 9.94 11.47 28.79
N ASP A 13 11.07 11.19 29.42
CA ASP A 13 12.43 11.63 29.01
C ASP A 13 12.98 10.83 27.81
N ARG A 14 12.18 9.99 27.19
CA ARG A 14 12.61 9.16 26.08
C ARG A 14 12.88 10.02 24.85
N ARG A 15 14.04 9.74 24.23
CA ARG A 15 14.45 10.36 22.97
C ARG A 15 14.11 9.45 21.81
N SER A 16 14.01 9.99 20.60
CA SER A 16 13.70 9.22 19.41
C SER A 16 14.73 9.41 18.30
N VAL A 17 14.93 8.34 17.55
CA VAL A 17 15.42 8.35 16.17
C VAL A 17 14.19 8.28 15.27
N LEU A 18 14.11 9.17 14.29
CA LEU A 18 12.88 9.41 13.57
C LEU A 18 13.09 9.38 12.06
N THR A 19 12.11 8.90 11.33
CA THR A 19 12.00 9.08 9.88
C THR A 19 10.62 9.59 9.50
N VAL A 20 10.50 10.23 8.34
CA VAL A 20 9.25 10.77 7.84
C VAL A 20 9.07 10.46 6.35
N GLY A 21 7.90 10.00 5.95
CA GLY A 21 7.62 9.68 4.56
C GLY A 21 6.19 9.17 4.34
N VAL A 22 5.88 8.82 3.11
CA VAL A 22 4.61 8.14 2.77
C VAL A 22 4.75 6.62 2.91
N PHE A 23 5.93 6.11 2.63
CA PHE A 23 6.28 4.69 2.67
C PHE A 23 5.35 3.78 1.85
N ASP A 24 4.74 4.34 0.81
CA ASP A 24 3.81 3.63 -0.05
C ASP A 24 4.54 2.52 -0.83
N GLY A 25 4.08 1.28 -0.66
CA GLY A 25 4.68 0.08 -1.22
C GLY A 25 5.84 -0.48 -0.42
N MET A 26 6.31 0.12 0.68
CA MET A 26 7.40 -0.39 1.52
C MET A 26 8.53 -1.09 0.75
N HIS A 27 8.86 -0.53 -0.45
CA HIS A 27 9.86 -1.09 -1.36
C HIS A 27 11.27 -1.08 -0.76
N ARG A 28 12.22 -1.75 -1.41
CA ARG A 28 13.62 -1.92 -0.92
C ARG A 28 14.28 -0.63 -0.45
N GLY A 29 14.05 0.51 -1.13
CA GLY A 29 14.56 1.81 -0.68
C GLY A 29 13.94 2.28 0.64
N HIS A 30 12.62 2.09 0.83
CA HIS A 30 11.97 2.39 2.10
C HIS A 30 12.48 1.49 3.22
N ARG A 31 12.64 0.19 2.94
CA ARG A 31 13.14 -0.78 3.93
C ARG A 31 14.55 -0.43 4.40
N ALA A 32 15.45 -0.03 3.49
CA ALA A 32 16.79 0.42 3.87
C ALA A 32 16.76 1.59 4.86
N VAL A 33 15.83 2.53 4.69
CA VAL A 33 15.63 3.66 5.63
C VAL A 33 15.10 3.15 6.99
N ILE A 34 14.14 2.22 6.98
CA ILE A 34 13.55 1.66 8.21
C ILE A 34 14.57 0.79 8.96
N GLU A 35 15.33 -0.03 8.28
CA GLU A 35 16.43 -0.83 8.88
C GLU A 35 17.42 0.09 9.59
N ARG A 36 17.85 1.15 8.91
CA ARG A 36 18.77 2.14 9.48
C ARG A 36 18.15 2.87 10.68
N LEU A 37 16.88 3.22 10.61
CA LEU A 37 16.13 3.83 11.71
C LEU A 37 16.19 2.97 12.97
N VAL A 38 15.84 1.69 12.85
CA VAL A 38 15.78 0.74 13.98
C VAL A 38 17.18 0.44 14.51
N GLU A 39 18.18 0.29 13.63
CA GLU A 39 19.58 0.12 14.02
C GLU A 39 20.04 1.31 14.87
N ARG A 40 19.85 2.54 14.39
CA ARG A 40 20.30 3.74 15.10
C ARG A 40 19.55 3.96 16.41
N ALA A 41 18.25 3.68 16.44
CA ALA A 41 17.45 3.77 17.65
C ALA A 41 17.98 2.83 18.74
N ARG A 42 18.30 1.59 18.36
CA ARG A 42 18.88 0.59 19.27
C ARG A 42 20.28 1.00 19.77
N GLU A 43 21.16 1.46 18.88
CA GLU A 43 22.50 1.93 19.25
C GLU A 43 22.47 3.11 20.24
N LEU A 44 21.52 4.03 20.07
CA LEU A 44 21.40 5.23 20.89
C LEU A 44 20.50 5.05 22.13
N GLY A 45 19.90 3.86 22.34
CA GLY A 45 18.95 3.61 23.41
C GLY A 45 17.68 4.50 23.30
N CYS A 46 17.31 4.86 22.07
CA CYS A 46 16.17 5.70 21.74
C CYS A 46 14.99 4.90 21.22
N LEU A 47 13.81 5.52 21.12
CA LEU A 47 12.68 4.94 20.40
C LEU A 47 12.87 5.13 18.89
N SER A 48 12.55 4.11 18.11
CA SER A 48 12.37 4.21 16.67
C SER A 48 10.96 4.73 16.34
N VAL A 49 10.88 5.86 15.65
CA VAL A 49 9.60 6.52 15.35
C VAL A 49 9.46 6.77 13.86
N VAL A 50 8.37 6.30 13.28
CA VAL A 50 8.00 6.58 11.89
C VAL A 50 6.84 7.57 11.86
N VAL A 51 7.01 8.68 11.16
CA VAL A 51 5.92 9.61 10.83
C VAL A 51 5.50 9.37 9.39
N MET A 52 4.26 8.98 9.18
CA MET A 52 3.73 8.76 7.84
C MET A 52 2.44 9.55 7.60
N PHE A 53 2.13 9.76 6.32
CA PHE A 53 0.99 10.57 5.90
C PHE A 53 -0.11 9.71 5.30
N ASP A 54 -1.34 9.93 5.78
CA ASP A 54 -2.55 9.37 5.20
C ASP A 54 -3.70 10.40 5.25
N PRO A 55 -4.37 10.70 4.10
CA PRO A 55 -4.02 10.29 2.74
C PRO A 55 -2.64 10.80 2.30
N ARG A 56 -2.02 10.13 1.28
CA ARG A 56 -0.72 10.58 0.78
C ARG A 56 -0.80 11.97 0.13
N PRO A 57 0.24 12.82 0.27
CA PRO A 57 0.23 14.19 -0.22
C PRO A 57 -0.19 14.32 -1.68
N GLY A 58 0.33 13.45 -2.56
CA GLY A 58 0.00 13.47 -3.99
C GLY A 58 -1.49 13.27 -4.29
N ALA A 59 -2.19 12.44 -3.51
CA ALA A 59 -3.62 12.22 -3.63
C ALA A 59 -4.42 13.44 -3.21
N VAL A 60 -4.07 14.04 -2.06
CA VAL A 60 -4.74 15.26 -1.56
C VAL A 60 -4.60 16.41 -2.56
N HIS A 61 -3.39 16.66 -3.07
CA HIS A 61 -3.20 17.68 -4.10
C HIS A 61 -3.94 17.37 -5.40
N ALA A 62 -4.04 16.11 -5.81
CA ALA A 62 -4.80 15.72 -6.99
C ALA A 62 -6.31 15.90 -6.78
N TYR A 63 -6.81 15.60 -5.60
CA TYR A 63 -8.20 15.83 -5.20
C TYR A 63 -8.51 17.32 -5.19
N ALA A 64 -7.74 18.10 -4.49
CA ALA A 64 -7.93 19.56 -4.36
C ALA A 64 -7.96 20.29 -5.71
N ARG A 65 -7.10 19.88 -6.67
CA ARG A 65 -7.14 20.45 -8.04
C ARG A 65 -8.48 20.20 -8.77
N ARG A 66 -9.18 19.11 -8.46
CA ARG A 66 -10.47 18.77 -9.08
C ARG A 66 -11.66 19.32 -8.31
N HIS A 67 -11.49 19.69 -7.04
CA HIS A 67 -12.53 20.11 -6.10
C HIS A 67 -12.22 21.48 -5.50
N ASN A 68 -11.82 22.46 -6.33
CA ASN A 68 -11.63 23.88 -5.97
C ASN A 68 -10.78 24.13 -4.70
N GLY A 69 -9.80 23.28 -4.42
CA GLY A 69 -8.91 23.41 -3.26
C GLY A 69 -9.41 22.72 -1.99
N GLU A 70 -10.52 21.99 -2.06
CA GLU A 70 -11.05 21.23 -0.92
C GLU A 70 -10.22 19.99 -0.58
N ASP A 71 -10.22 19.66 0.70
CA ASP A 71 -9.61 18.41 1.18
C ASP A 71 -10.52 17.20 0.96
N PRO A 72 -9.97 16.00 0.73
CA PRO A 72 -10.77 14.80 0.67
C PRO A 72 -11.43 14.50 2.02
N GLY A 73 -12.69 14.02 1.99
CA GLY A 73 -13.46 13.62 3.16
C GLY A 73 -12.80 12.47 3.96
N ARG A 74 -13.35 12.14 5.14
CA ARG A 74 -12.81 11.05 5.99
C ARG A 74 -12.89 9.65 5.34
N GLY A 75 -13.86 9.42 4.46
CA GLY A 75 -14.04 8.16 3.73
C GLY A 75 -13.31 8.11 2.37
N TYR A 76 -12.38 9.03 2.11
CA TYR A 76 -11.65 9.05 0.84
C TYR A 76 -10.72 7.84 0.71
N VAL A 77 -10.89 7.10 -0.36
CA VAL A 77 -10.02 5.98 -0.75
C VAL A 77 -9.08 6.44 -1.86
N ASP A 78 -7.78 6.33 -1.64
CA ASP A 78 -6.77 6.60 -2.65
C ASP A 78 -6.48 5.34 -3.48
N GLY A 79 -7.19 5.16 -4.60
CA GLY A 79 -7.02 4.01 -5.51
C GLY A 79 -5.63 3.89 -6.16
N ASN A 80 -4.72 4.80 -5.88
CA ASN A 80 -3.32 4.73 -6.33
C ASN A 80 -2.33 4.30 -5.23
N LEU A 81 -2.79 3.93 -4.06
CA LEU A 81 -1.91 3.34 -3.05
C LEU A 81 -1.40 1.98 -3.51
N VAL A 82 -0.09 1.75 -3.42
CA VAL A 82 0.50 0.43 -3.68
C VAL A 82 0.16 -0.53 -2.54
N THR A 83 0.18 -0.02 -1.31
CA THR A 83 -0.14 -0.78 -0.09
C THR A 83 -1.10 0.00 0.79
N SER A 84 -2.02 -0.70 1.45
CA SER A 84 -2.89 -0.11 2.47
C SER A 84 -2.09 0.43 3.67
N VAL A 85 -2.74 1.19 4.56
CA VAL A 85 -2.13 1.62 5.81
C VAL A 85 -1.75 0.42 6.66
N ASP A 86 -2.66 -0.56 6.78
CA ASP A 86 -2.47 -1.76 7.60
C ASP A 86 -1.28 -2.60 7.13
N GLN A 87 -1.15 -2.83 5.81
CA GLN A 87 0.01 -3.52 5.23
C GLN A 87 1.33 -2.80 5.56
N ARG A 88 1.34 -1.46 5.53
CA ARG A 88 2.53 -0.68 5.93
C ARG A 88 2.84 -0.83 7.42
N LEU A 89 1.81 -0.83 8.27
CA LEU A 89 1.96 -1.04 9.71
C LEU A 89 2.49 -2.44 10.03
N ASP A 90 2.03 -3.46 9.34
CA ASP A 90 2.52 -4.84 9.50
C ASP A 90 4.01 -4.93 9.19
N VAL A 91 4.44 -4.38 8.05
CA VAL A 91 5.87 -4.34 7.70
C VAL A 91 6.68 -3.57 8.75
N LEU A 92 6.21 -2.40 9.21
CA LEU A 92 6.91 -1.62 10.25
C LEU A 92 7.02 -2.39 11.57
N ARG A 93 5.98 -3.16 11.93
CA ARG A 93 5.99 -4.04 13.10
C ARG A 93 7.01 -5.18 12.96
N GLU A 94 7.09 -5.82 11.79
CA GLU A 94 8.10 -6.85 11.49
C GLU A 94 9.53 -6.33 11.62
N TYR A 95 9.78 -5.08 11.23
CA TYR A 95 11.09 -4.43 11.41
C TYR A 95 11.37 -4.00 12.85
N GLY A 96 10.39 -4.11 13.75
CA GLY A 96 10.55 -3.74 15.15
C GLY A 96 10.53 -2.23 15.41
N VAL A 97 9.76 -1.48 14.63
CA VAL A 97 9.52 -0.06 14.87
C VAL A 97 8.70 0.14 16.14
N ASP A 98 9.17 0.94 17.07
CA ASP A 98 8.50 1.13 18.39
C ASP A 98 7.21 1.94 18.29
N ARG A 99 7.18 2.97 17.44
CA ARG A 99 6.03 3.88 17.33
C ARG A 99 5.81 4.35 15.89
N VAL A 100 4.55 4.49 15.51
CA VAL A 100 4.13 5.06 14.23
C VAL A 100 3.16 6.19 14.50
N LEU A 101 3.44 7.38 13.94
CA LEU A 101 2.53 8.50 13.93
C LEU A 101 1.94 8.67 12.52
N ILE A 102 0.63 8.45 12.38
CA ILE A 102 -0.09 8.69 11.14
C ILE A 102 -0.66 10.09 11.16
N VAL A 103 -0.14 10.95 10.29
CA VAL A 103 -0.58 12.34 10.17
C VAL A 103 -1.56 12.47 9.03
N ARG A 104 -2.77 12.98 9.32
CA ARG A 104 -3.70 13.33 8.25
C ARG A 104 -3.15 14.49 7.43
N TYR A 105 -2.82 14.21 6.17
CA TYR A 105 -2.36 15.26 5.27
C TYR A 105 -3.54 16.05 4.71
N THR A 106 -3.46 17.39 4.78
CA THR A 106 -4.48 18.32 4.28
C THR A 106 -3.83 19.45 3.47
N MET A 107 -4.63 20.20 2.71
CA MET A 107 -4.14 21.37 1.99
C MET A 107 -3.62 22.43 2.98
N ALA A 108 -4.28 22.62 4.11
CA ALA A 108 -3.79 23.51 5.18
C ALA A 108 -2.45 23.04 5.76
N PHE A 109 -2.27 21.71 5.94
CA PHE A 109 -1.01 21.14 6.39
C PHE A 109 0.11 21.32 5.35
N SER A 110 -0.20 21.25 4.05
CA SER A 110 0.76 21.41 2.96
C SER A 110 1.47 22.76 2.92
N THR A 111 0.91 23.78 3.57
CA THR A 111 1.50 25.13 3.65
C THR A 111 2.56 25.27 4.74
N LYS A 112 2.72 24.29 5.62
CA LYS A 112 3.69 24.35 6.73
C LYS A 112 5.12 24.18 6.21
N SER A 113 6.04 25.00 6.73
CA SER A 113 7.45 24.94 6.35
C SER A 113 8.13 23.68 6.90
N TYR A 114 9.24 23.27 6.29
CA TYR A 114 10.04 22.15 6.83
C TYR A 114 10.61 22.46 8.22
N VAL A 115 10.89 23.72 8.53
CA VAL A 115 11.36 24.15 9.87
C VAL A 115 10.27 23.91 10.91
N PHE A 116 9.00 24.17 10.58
CA PHE A 116 7.87 23.80 11.43
C PHE A 116 7.87 22.32 11.76
N PHE A 117 8.03 21.44 10.74
CA PHE A 117 8.10 20.00 10.96
C PHE A 117 9.25 19.59 11.86
N LEU A 118 10.45 20.10 11.59
CA LEU A 118 11.62 19.84 12.43
C LEU A 118 11.36 20.26 13.87
N GLY A 119 10.74 21.41 14.08
CA GLY A 119 10.36 21.91 15.41
C GLY A 119 9.38 20.99 16.13
N GLN A 120 8.35 20.47 15.44
CA GLN A 120 7.41 19.50 16.00
C GLN A 120 8.10 18.18 16.36
N MET A 121 8.92 17.64 15.46
CA MET A 121 9.66 16.39 15.69
C MET A 121 10.62 16.49 16.87
N VAL A 122 11.33 17.60 17.00
CA VAL A 122 12.23 17.86 18.15
C VAL A 122 11.43 18.08 19.43
N GLY A 123 10.46 19.01 19.40
CA GLY A 123 9.77 19.45 20.61
C GLY A 123 8.72 18.47 21.14
N ARG A 124 7.99 17.79 20.25
CA ARG A 124 6.91 16.89 20.62
C ARG A 124 7.34 15.42 20.66
N LEU A 125 8.16 14.99 19.68
CA LEU A 125 8.56 13.59 19.55
C LEU A 125 9.97 13.32 20.12
N GLY A 126 10.64 14.32 20.70
CA GLY A 126 11.95 14.15 21.32
C GLY A 126 13.06 13.74 20.36
N MET A 127 12.97 14.15 19.07
CA MET A 127 13.90 13.75 18.03
C MET A 127 15.35 14.14 18.36
N ARG A 128 16.27 13.15 18.31
CA ARG A 128 17.72 13.33 18.42
C ARG A 128 18.43 13.06 17.12
N GLN A 129 17.89 12.16 16.33
CA GLN A 129 18.42 11.86 15.01
C GLN A 129 17.27 11.72 14.01
N LEU A 130 17.45 12.28 12.81
CA LEU A 130 16.54 12.14 11.68
C LEU A 130 17.22 11.28 10.62
N VAL A 131 16.59 10.15 10.26
CA VAL A 131 17.06 9.25 9.21
C VAL A 131 16.24 9.49 7.96
N LEU A 132 16.87 9.81 6.85
CA LEU A 132 16.18 10.12 5.58
C LEU A 132 16.84 9.40 4.40
N GLY A 133 16.05 9.09 3.38
CA GLY A 133 16.59 8.73 2.07
C GLY A 133 17.26 9.92 1.39
N SER A 134 18.15 9.64 0.45
CA SER A 134 19.03 10.63 -0.17
C SER A 134 18.31 11.71 -1.04
N ASP A 135 17.03 11.51 -1.40
CA ASP A 135 16.20 12.47 -2.12
C ASP A 135 14.99 12.99 -1.33
N ALA A 136 14.98 12.73 -0.03
CA ALA A 136 13.89 13.15 0.82
C ALA A 136 13.69 14.68 0.75
N VAL A 137 12.43 15.07 0.70
CA VAL A 137 12.02 16.48 0.73
C VAL A 137 10.78 16.62 1.58
N MET A 138 10.68 17.72 2.32
CA MET A 138 9.55 17.99 3.19
C MET A 138 9.18 19.50 3.21
N GLY A 139 8.01 19.79 3.77
CA GLY A 139 7.50 21.14 3.92
C GLY A 139 6.95 21.76 2.63
N ALA A 140 6.38 22.95 2.77
CA ALA A 140 5.79 23.70 1.67
C ALA A 140 6.80 23.87 0.52
N ASN A 141 6.31 23.80 -0.71
CA ASN A 141 7.11 23.95 -1.93
C ASN A 141 8.33 23.02 -2.04
N ARG A 142 8.40 21.94 -1.21
CA ARG A 142 9.54 21.02 -1.16
C ARG A 142 10.87 21.69 -0.80
N GLU A 143 10.85 22.74 0.01
CA GLU A 143 12.02 23.54 0.39
C GLU A 143 12.98 22.79 1.33
N GLY A 144 12.45 21.90 2.17
CA GLY A 144 13.22 21.07 3.10
C GLY A 144 13.92 19.93 2.39
N THR A 145 14.93 20.23 1.59
CA THR A 145 15.81 19.22 0.98
C THR A 145 16.76 18.64 2.03
N VAL A 146 17.38 17.49 1.76
CA VAL A 146 18.41 16.90 2.61
C VAL A 146 19.50 17.94 2.96
N LYS A 147 19.93 18.75 1.97
CA LYS A 147 20.91 19.82 2.19
C LYS A 147 20.38 20.92 3.13
N SER A 148 19.13 21.36 2.95
CA SER A 148 18.53 22.38 3.83
C SER A 148 18.41 21.89 5.27
N ILE A 149 18.00 20.62 5.43
CA ILE A 149 17.86 19.97 6.74
C ILE A 149 19.24 19.78 7.41
N ALA A 150 20.27 19.37 6.65
CA ALA A 150 21.63 19.26 7.14
C ALA A 150 22.18 20.59 7.67
N ASN A 151 21.88 21.70 6.98
CA ASN A 151 22.25 23.03 7.43
C ASN A 151 21.57 23.40 8.78
N VAL A 152 20.28 23.07 8.94
CA VAL A 152 19.57 23.30 10.21
C VAL A 152 20.18 22.44 11.32
N ALA A 153 20.44 21.16 11.07
CA ALA A 153 21.08 20.26 12.04
C ALA A 153 22.44 20.81 12.49
N ALA A 154 23.31 21.19 11.53
CA ALA A 154 24.64 21.72 11.81
C ALA A 154 24.62 23.07 12.55
N SER A 155 23.68 23.95 12.20
CA SER A 155 23.59 25.28 12.81
C SER A 155 22.99 25.27 14.21
N THR A 156 22.10 24.34 14.50
CA THR A 156 21.39 24.29 15.80
C THR A 156 22.00 23.30 16.78
N GLY A 157 22.61 22.22 16.29
CA GLY A 157 23.13 21.12 17.12
C GLY A 157 22.04 20.37 17.91
N VAL A 158 20.76 20.58 17.57
CA VAL A 158 19.63 20.02 18.34
C VAL A 158 19.36 18.57 17.96
N PHE A 159 19.61 18.20 16.70
CA PHE A 159 19.47 16.83 16.18
C PHE A 159 20.56 16.53 15.16
N GLU A 160 20.79 15.26 14.91
CA GLU A 160 21.70 14.76 13.86
C GLU A 160 20.88 14.32 12.63
N LEU A 161 21.48 14.45 11.44
CA LEU A 161 20.93 13.93 10.21
C LEU A 161 21.76 12.73 9.73
N ASP A 162 21.09 11.60 9.53
CA ASP A 162 21.63 10.41 8.90
C ASP A 162 20.97 10.19 7.54
N VAL A 163 21.76 10.04 6.47
CA VAL A 163 21.26 9.93 5.11
C VAL A 163 21.59 8.57 4.54
N VAL A 164 20.54 7.82 4.24
CA VAL A 164 20.64 6.47 3.69
C VAL A 164 20.70 6.53 2.17
N ASP A 165 21.58 5.70 1.58
CA ASP A 165 21.58 5.49 0.13
C ASP A 165 20.48 4.50 -0.26
N ASP A 166 19.30 5.02 -0.56
CA ASP A 166 18.09 4.31 -0.94
C ASP A 166 17.82 4.34 -2.46
N ARG A 167 18.84 4.72 -3.26
CA ARG A 167 18.66 5.04 -4.69
C ARG A 167 18.35 3.84 -5.57
N GLY A 168 18.86 2.66 -5.20
CA GLY A 168 18.72 1.46 -6.02
C GLY A 168 19.57 1.46 -7.29
N PRO A 169 19.32 0.51 -8.20
CA PRO A 169 20.22 0.22 -9.32
C PRO A 169 20.15 1.22 -10.50
N GLY A 170 19.50 2.36 -10.37
CA GLY A 170 19.44 3.36 -11.43
C GLY A 170 18.08 4.02 -11.62
N HIS A 171 17.74 4.34 -12.86
CA HIS A 171 16.53 5.08 -13.21
C HIS A 171 15.71 4.34 -14.26
N ALA A 172 14.39 4.37 -14.10
CA ALA A 172 13.40 3.94 -15.08
C ALA A 172 12.74 5.17 -15.76
N ARG A 173 12.17 4.95 -16.93
CA ARG A 173 11.36 5.95 -17.64
C ARG A 173 9.90 5.62 -17.49
N VAL A 174 9.16 6.50 -16.83
CA VAL A 174 7.73 6.34 -16.60
C VAL A 174 6.97 7.36 -17.41
N PRO A 175 6.09 6.93 -18.35
CA PRO A 175 5.24 7.82 -19.13
C PRO A 175 4.24 8.56 -18.24
N SER A 176 3.81 9.75 -18.66
CA SER A 176 2.78 10.52 -17.98
C SER A 176 1.36 10.18 -18.45
N ASP A 177 1.25 9.65 -19.66
CA ASP A 177 0.01 9.12 -20.26
C ASP A 177 -0.08 7.60 -20.09
N SER A 178 -1.26 7.05 -20.33
CA SER A 178 -1.44 5.60 -20.38
C SER A 178 -0.79 5.04 -21.63
N VAL A 179 0.01 4.00 -21.44
CA VAL A 179 0.63 3.24 -22.53
C VAL A 179 0.07 1.82 -22.45
N ASP A 180 -0.43 1.31 -23.57
CA ASP A 180 -0.96 -0.05 -23.61
C ASP A 180 0.17 -1.08 -23.41
N PRO A 181 -0.07 -2.11 -22.60
CA PRO A 181 0.89 -3.18 -22.40
C PRO A 181 1.21 -3.92 -23.71
N ILE A 182 2.48 -4.29 -23.91
CA ILE A 182 2.89 -5.14 -25.02
C ILE A 182 2.80 -6.58 -24.58
N TRP A 183 1.70 -7.23 -24.94
CA TRP A 183 1.42 -8.60 -24.59
C TRP A 183 2.33 -9.59 -25.32
N THR A 184 2.83 -10.58 -24.57
CA THR A 184 3.59 -11.71 -25.11
C THR A 184 2.82 -13.01 -24.90
N PRO A 185 2.82 -13.93 -25.87
CA PRO A 185 2.19 -15.22 -25.68
C PRO A 185 2.82 -15.97 -24.49
N GLY A 186 2.00 -16.30 -23.48
CA GLY A 186 2.39 -17.16 -22.36
C GLY A 186 3.37 -16.57 -21.35
N GLY A 187 3.43 -15.23 -21.24
CA GLY A 187 4.30 -14.58 -20.27
C GLY A 187 3.91 -13.15 -19.94
N GLU A 188 4.66 -12.53 -19.05
CA GLU A 188 4.47 -11.13 -18.68
C GLU A 188 4.67 -10.19 -19.88
N PRO A 189 3.94 -9.06 -19.90
CA PRO A 189 4.12 -8.02 -20.90
C PRO A 189 5.56 -7.51 -20.92
N GLN A 190 6.04 -7.17 -22.11
CA GLN A 190 7.41 -6.67 -22.27
C GLN A 190 7.49 -5.16 -21.98
N ASP A 191 8.69 -4.73 -21.59
CA ASP A 191 9.02 -3.31 -21.53
C ASP A 191 8.86 -2.67 -22.91
N PRO A 192 7.97 -1.66 -23.06
CA PRO A 192 7.77 -1.01 -24.36
C PRO A 192 9.02 -0.29 -24.88
N THR A 193 10.02 -0.08 -24.05
CA THR A 193 11.29 0.57 -24.43
C THR A 193 12.43 -0.42 -24.66
N LYS A 194 12.18 -1.73 -24.48
CA LYS A 194 13.19 -2.77 -24.64
C LYS A 194 13.73 -2.79 -26.06
N GLY A 195 15.03 -2.72 -26.21
CA GLY A 195 15.72 -2.76 -27.51
C GLY A 195 15.71 -1.44 -28.28
N MET A 196 15.11 -0.37 -27.77
CA MET A 196 15.13 0.95 -28.40
C MET A 196 16.55 1.53 -28.41
N THR A 197 16.94 2.12 -29.55
CA THR A 197 18.12 2.98 -29.65
C THR A 197 17.95 4.25 -28.81
N ARG A 198 19.03 4.96 -28.53
CA ARG A 198 18.96 6.25 -27.81
C ARG A 198 18.04 7.27 -28.48
N ALA A 199 17.99 7.28 -29.81
CA ALA A 199 17.14 8.19 -30.58
C ALA A 199 15.66 7.83 -30.44
N GLU A 200 15.32 6.54 -30.59
CA GLU A 200 13.96 6.02 -30.39
C GLU A 200 13.46 6.23 -28.98
N LEU A 201 14.31 5.98 -27.98
CA LEU A 201 13.98 6.20 -26.58
C LEU A 201 13.70 7.69 -26.26
N ARG A 202 14.45 8.61 -26.90
CA ARG A 202 14.17 10.05 -26.78
C ARG A 202 12.84 10.42 -27.45
N ALA A 203 12.56 9.89 -28.64
CA ALA A 203 11.31 10.12 -29.36
C ALA A 203 10.11 9.57 -28.58
N TRP A 204 10.23 8.35 -28.05
CA TRP A 204 9.22 7.74 -27.19
C TRP A 204 8.98 8.57 -25.94
N SER A 205 10.06 8.97 -25.25
CA SER A 205 9.96 9.79 -24.03
C SER A 205 9.29 11.13 -24.28
N LYS A 206 9.55 11.76 -25.42
CA LYS A 206 8.92 13.02 -25.81
C LYS A 206 7.43 12.82 -26.11
N ARG A 207 7.07 11.74 -26.83
CA ARG A 207 5.69 11.40 -27.19
C ARG A 207 4.83 11.18 -25.94
N HIS A 208 5.34 10.40 -24.99
CA HIS A 208 4.63 10.00 -23.79
C HIS A 208 4.94 10.88 -22.56
N GLN A 209 5.61 12.02 -22.77
CA GLN A 209 6.03 12.94 -21.70
C GLN A 209 6.69 12.19 -20.54
N ALA A 210 7.48 11.14 -20.88
CA ALA A 210 8.05 10.25 -19.89
C ALA A 210 9.15 10.96 -19.09
N ARG A 211 9.11 10.75 -17.78
CA ARG A 211 10.10 11.27 -16.84
C ARG A 211 11.01 10.17 -16.31
N GLN A 212 12.23 10.53 -15.98
CA GLN A 212 13.11 9.64 -15.21
C GLN A 212 12.67 9.60 -13.75
N VAL A 213 12.50 8.40 -13.24
CA VAL A 213 12.27 8.12 -11.81
C VAL A 213 13.30 7.10 -11.36
N ARG A 214 13.55 7.00 -10.07
CA ARG A 214 14.36 5.92 -9.52
C ARG A 214 13.72 4.58 -9.79
N VAL A 215 14.55 3.53 -9.99
CA VAL A 215 14.04 2.16 -10.09
C VAL A 215 13.28 1.80 -8.81
N TRP A 216 13.87 2.04 -7.64
CA TRP A 216 13.19 1.85 -6.35
C TRP A 216 12.31 3.05 -6.02
N SER A 217 11.09 3.06 -6.55
CA SER A 217 10.10 4.10 -6.26
C SER A 217 8.68 3.60 -6.44
N SER A 218 7.75 4.08 -5.61
CA SER A 218 6.31 3.78 -5.75
C SER A 218 5.76 4.21 -7.12
N THR A 219 6.34 5.23 -7.76
CA THR A 219 5.94 5.66 -9.11
C THR A 219 6.27 4.61 -10.16
N ASN A 220 7.47 4.02 -10.09
CA ASN A 220 7.86 2.95 -11.00
C ASN A 220 7.04 1.67 -10.74
N ILE A 221 6.83 1.32 -9.48
CA ILE A 221 5.99 0.17 -9.10
C ILE A 221 4.59 0.29 -9.71
N ARG A 222 3.91 1.45 -9.54
CA ARG A 222 2.59 1.65 -10.14
C ARG A 222 2.61 1.52 -11.66
N TYR A 223 3.65 2.03 -12.32
CA TYR A 223 3.81 1.88 -13.75
C TYR A 223 3.96 0.41 -14.14
N LEU A 224 4.82 -0.35 -13.47
CA LEU A 224 5.01 -1.78 -13.74
C LEU A 224 3.71 -2.57 -13.52
N LEU A 225 2.99 -2.31 -12.43
CA LEU A 225 1.69 -2.92 -12.13
C LEU A 225 0.65 -2.56 -13.21
N SER A 226 0.60 -1.31 -13.66
CA SER A 226 -0.31 -0.88 -14.74
C SER A 226 0.01 -1.51 -16.09
N GLN A 227 1.23 -2.03 -16.25
CA GLN A 227 1.67 -2.76 -17.44
C GLN A 227 1.54 -4.28 -17.28
N GLY A 228 1.10 -4.80 -16.14
CA GLY A 228 1.05 -6.24 -15.86
C GLY A 228 2.44 -6.88 -15.65
N ARG A 229 3.49 -6.09 -15.47
CA ARG A 229 4.88 -6.54 -15.23
C ARG A 229 5.07 -6.83 -13.74
N ILE A 230 4.41 -7.89 -13.27
CA ILE A 230 4.31 -8.24 -11.85
C ILE A 230 5.66 -8.64 -11.27
N GLY A 231 6.42 -9.50 -11.97
CA GLY A 231 7.73 -9.95 -11.49
C GLY A 231 8.68 -8.79 -11.23
N GLU A 232 8.77 -7.82 -12.15
CA GLU A 232 9.61 -6.65 -11.97
C GLU A 232 9.13 -5.73 -10.83
N ALA A 233 7.82 -5.59 -10.65
CA ALA A 233 7.26 -4.86 -9.51
C ALA A 233 7.61 -5.54 -8.18
N ASN A 234 7.48 -6.88 -8.11
CA ASN A 234 7.82 -7.69 -6.94
C ASN A 234 9.32 -7.64 -6.61
N GLU A 235 10.20 -7.63 -7.62
CA GLU A 235 11.64 -7.42 -7.40
C GLU A 235 11.95 -6.09 -6.69
N ILE A 236 11.27 -5.01 -7.07
CA ILE A 236 11.43 -3.70 -6.44
C ILE A 236 10.81 -3.67 -5.04
N LEU A 237 9.65 -4.28 -4.88
CA LEU A 237 8.99 -4.42 -3.59
C LEU A 237 9.81 -5.29 -2.63
N GLY A 238 10.40 -6.37 -3.13
CA GLY A 238 11.07 -7.40 -2.33
C GLY A 238 10.08 -8.40 -1.71
N TYR A 239 8.83 -8.38 -2.16
CA TYR A 239 7.73 -9.28 -1.78
C TYR A 239 6.66 -9.27 -2.88
N ALA A 240 5.71 -10.22 -2.83
CA ALA A 240 4.60 -10.27 -3.77
C ALA A 240 3.65 -9.07 -3.58
N HIS A 241 3.38 -8.34 -4.66
CA HIS A 241 2.35 -7.30 -4.62
C HIS A 241 1.00 -7.89 -4.23
N ALA A 242 0.28 -7.21 -3.34
CA ALA A 242 -0.98 -7.71 -2.84
C ALA A 242 -2.08 -6.64 -2.79
N VAL A 243 -3.32 -7.12 -2.92
CA VAL A 243 -4.54 -6.34 -2.75
C VAL A 243 -5.39 -7.01 -1.67
N GLU A 244 -5.97 -6.23 -0.77
CA GLU A 244 -6.86 -6.72 0.28
C GLU A 244 -8.28 -6.26 0.06
N SER A 245 -9.24 -7.16 0.27
CA SER A 245 -10.67 -6.86 0.16
C SER A 245 -11.49 -7.88 0.94
N THR A 246 -12.79 -7.62 1.05
CA THR A 246 -13.77 -8.56 1.60
C THR A 246 -14.37 -9.42 0.48
N VAL A 247 -14.55 -10.71 0.75
CA VAL A 247 -15.23 -11.63 -0.18
C VAL A 247 -16.73 -11.41 -0.09
N ILE A 248 -17.35 -11.10 -1.22
CA ILE A 248 -18.77 -10.86 -1.34
C ILE A 248 -19.47 -11.94 -2.17
N HIS A 249 -20.79 -12.04 -2.04
CA HIS A 249 -21.60 -12.91 -2.88
C HIS A 249 -21.63 -12.38 -4.32
N GLY A 250 -21.14 -13.20 -5.28
CA GLY A 250 -21.13 -12.90 -6.71
C GLY A 250 -22.22 -13.66 -7.46
N GLU A 251 -22.18 -13.59 -8.80
CA GLU A 251 -23.14 -14.26 -9.70
C GLU A 251 -23.03 -15.81 -9.71
N GLN A 252 -22.09 -16.40 -8.99
CA GLN A 252 -21.84 -17.85 -8.80
C GLN A 252 -21.70 -18.65 -10.12
N ARG A 253 -21.41 -18.01 -11.26
CA ARG A 253 -21.27 -18.70 -12.56
C ARG A 253 -20.13 -19.74 -12.57
N GLY A 254 -19.02 -19.43 -11.88
CA GLY A 254 -17.88 -20.35 -11.76
C GLY A 254 -18.25 -21.67 -11.09
N ARG A 255 -19.17 -21.65 -10.11
CA ARG A 255 -19.61 -22.85 -9.39
C ARG A 255 -20.27 -23.89 -10.32
N THR A 256 -21.06 -23.44 -11.31
CA THR A 256 -21.70 -24.34 -12.28
C THR A 256 -20.72 -24.97 -13.26
N LEU A 257 -19.54 -24.37 -13.42
CA LEU A 257 -18.46 -24.85 -14.28
C LEU A 257 -17.41 -25.68 -13.52
N GLY A 258 -17.58 -25.87 -12.20
CA GLY A 258 -16.64 -26.61 -11.35
C GLY A 258 -15.44 -25.78 -10.85
N PHE A 259 -15.50 -24.44 -10.99
CA PHE A 259 -14.47 -23.49 -10.53
C PHE A 259 -15.11 -22.40 -9.66
N PRO A 260 -15.45 -22.69 -8.38
CA PRO A 260 -16.03 -21.70 -7.50
C PRO A 260 -15.03 -20.56 -7.26
N THR A 261 -15.41 -19.33 -7.63
CA THR A 261 -14.58 -18.14 -7.46
C THR A 261 -15.07 -17.30 -6.29
N ALA A 262 -14.16 -16.78 -5.48
CA ALA A 262 -14.40 -15.68 -4.55
C ALA A 262 -14.46 -14.37 -5.35
N ASN A 263 -15.56 -13.63 -5.20
CA ASN A 263 -15.70 -12.28 -5.75
C ASN A 263 -15.30 -11.28 -4.67
N LEU A 264 -14.42 -10.36 -4.99
CA LEU A 264 -13.96 -9.36 -4.06
C LEU A 264 -14.76 -8.04 -4.22
N ASP A 265 -14.99 -7.38 -3.09
CA ASP A 265 -15.62 -6.06 -3.08
C ASP A 265 -14.82 -5.06 -3.91
N SER A 266 -15.51 -4.13 -4.56
CA SER A 266 -14.92 -3.09 -5.40
C SER A 266 -14.03 -2.09 -4.64
N HIS A 267 -14.16 -2.02 -3.32
CA HIS A 267 -13.36 -1.17 -2.43
C HIS A 267 -12.07 -1.83 -1.98
N ALA A 268 -11.45 -2.60 -2.88
CA ALA A 268 -10.20 -3.26 -2.59
C ALA A 268 -9.07 -2.24 -2.28
N GLU A 269 -8.29 -2.53 -1.26
CA GLU A 269 -7.14 -1.75 -0.84
C GLU A 269 -5.86 -2.28 -1.50
N GLY A 270 -5.12 -1.40 -2.14
CA GLY A 270 -3.93 -1.71 -2.93
C GLY A 270 -4.11 -1.36 -4.40
N TYR A 271 -3.00 -1.22 -5.12
CA TYR A 271 -3.01 -0.86 -6.52
C TYR A 271 -3.44 -2.03 -7.39
N MET A 272 -4.54 -1.89 -8.11
CA MET A 272 -5.03 -2.91 -9.05
C MET A 272 -4.10 -2.99 -10.27
N PRO A 273 -3.45 -4.14 -10.56
CA PRO A 273 -2.62 -4.32 -11.76
C PRO A 273 -3.40 -4.17 -13.07
N ALA A 274 -2.75 -4.35 -14.21
CA ALA A 274 -3.43 -4.40 -15.53
C ALA A 274 -4.50 -5.50 -15.57
N ASP A 275 -5.51 -5.36 -16.43
CA ASP A 275 -6.50 -6.41 -16.64
C ASP A 275 -5.83 -7.67 -17.20
N GLY A 276 -6.21 -8.83 -16.69
CA GLY A 276 -5.62 -10.10 -17.10
C GLY A 276 -5.91 -11.24 -16.12
N VAL A 277 -5.27 -12.36 -16.36
CA VAL A 277 -5.27 -13.52 -15.48
C VAL A 277 -3.88 -13.71 -14.91
N TYR A 278 -3.82 -13.96 -13.62
CA TYR A 278 -2.57 -14.05 -12.86
C TYR A 278 -2.51 -15.36 -12.05
N ALA A 279 -1.30 -15.81 -11.77
CA ALA A 279 -1.02 -16.80 -10.73
C ALA A 279 -0.61 -16.08 -9.44
N GLY A 280 -1.02 -16.63 -8.31
CA GLY A 280 -0.65 -16.08 -7.01
C GLY A 280 -1.23 -16.86 -5.84
N TRP A 281 -1.51 -16.16 -4.77
CA TRP A 281 -2.07 -16.73 -3.55
C TRP A 281 -3.32 -15.97 -3.11
N ILE A 282 -4.24 -16.67 -2.46
CA ILE A 282 -5.27 -16.09 -1.62
C ILE A 282 -4.99 -16.48 -0.16
N VAL A 283 -4.96 -15.48 0.71
CA VAL A 283 -4.68 -15.62 2.14
C VAL A 283 -5.90 -15.17 2.92
N ASP A 284 -6.39 -16.03 3.80
CA ASP A 284 -7.51 -15.71 4.68
C ASP A 284 -7.01 -14.90 5.89
N LEU A 285 -7.48 -13.67 6.03
CA LEU A 285 -7.17 -12.77 7.14
C LEU A 285 -8.22 -12.82 8.26
N GLY A 286 -9.23 -13.69 8.11
CA GLY A 286 -10.32 -13.86 9.04
C GLY A 286 -11.57 -13.02 8.73
N PRO A 287 -12.62 -13.13 9.55
CA PRO A 287 -13.87 -12.41 9.35
C PRO A 287 -13.65 -10.89 9.29
N ALA A 288 -14.29 -10.22 8.32
CA ALA A 288 -14.26 -8.78 8.24
C ALA A 288 -14.89 -8.17 9.50
N ALA A 289 -14.26 -7.13 10.07
CA ALA A 289 -14.85 -6.42 11.18
C ALA A 289 -16.22 -5.86 10.76
N THR A 290 -17.28 -6.27 11.44
CA THR A 290 -18.61 -5.70 11.22
C THR A 290 -18.56 -4.23 11.59
N SER A 291 -18.59 -3.34 10.59
CA SER A 291 -18.89 -1.93 10.84
C SER A 291 -20.29 -1.90 11.42
N GLY A 292 -20.42 -1.64 12.72
CA GLY A 292 -21.71 -1.46 13.36
C GLY A 292 -22.42 -0.26 12.71
N THR A 293 -23.28 -0.53 11.75
CA THR A 293 -24.32 0.38 11.32
C THR A 293 -25.42 0.23 12.36
N ASP A 294 -25.38 1.06 13.40
CA ASP A 294 -26.58 1.36 14.18
C ASP A 294 -27.56 2.08 13.28
N ASP A 295 -28.47 1.32 12.66
CA ASP A 295 -29.74 1.82 12.14
C ASP A 295 -30.61 2.22 13.32
N ALA A 296 -30.37 3.42 13.84
CA ALA A 296 -31.31 4.09 14.72
C ALA A 296 -32.11 5.11 13.87
N HIS A 297 -33.26 4.68 13.34
CA HIS A 297 -34.34 5.58 13.05
C HIS A 297 -34.89 6.15 14.37
N GLY A 298 -34.76 7.44 14.57
CA GLY A 298 -35.28 8.13 15.75
C GLY A 298 -35.08 9.64 15.64
N THR A 299 -36.08 10.32 15.11
CA THR A 299 -36.56 11.71 15.33
C THR A 299 -35.71 12.70 16.12
N ASP A 300 -35.52 13.87 15.47
CA ASP A 300 -35.28 15.24 15.97
C ASP A 300 -35.15 15.46 17.50
N ASP A 301 -34.04 16.06 17.93
CA ASP A 301 -33.98 17.39 18.50
C ASP A 301 -32.55 17.80 18.94
N ALA A 302 -32.31 19.10 18.83
CA ALA A 302 -31.08 19.84 19.04
C ALA A 302 -30.39 19.65 20.41
N HIS A 303 -29.08 19.67 20.44
CA HIS A 303 -28.17 20.58 21.16
C HIS A 303 -26.79 19.95 21.33
N GLY A 304 -25.77 20.77 21.04
CA GLY A 304 -24.39 20.39 21.00
C GLY A 304 -23.79 19.82 22.28
N MET A 305 -22.78 19.01 22.06
CA MET A 305 -21.57 18.96 22.91
C MET A 305 -20.51 18.14 22.19
N ALA A 306 -19.29 18.67 22.21
CA ALA A 306 -18.09 18.05 21.69
C ALA A 306 -17.86 16.68 22.35
N ASP A 307 -17.69 15.63 21.56
CA ASP A 307 -17.26 14.34 22.05
C ASP A 307 -15.80 14.09 21.65
N ASP A 308 -14.97 14.25 22.67
CA ASP A 308 -13.54 14.00 22.71
C ASP A 308 -13.32 12.49 22.82
N ARG A 309 -13.06 11.79 21.72
CA ARG A 309 -12.62 10.40 21.75
C ARG A 309 -11.11 10.33 21.82
N THR A 310 -10.60 10.46 23.03
CA THR A 310 -9.27 10.01 23.43
C THR A 310 -9.12 8.52 23.17
N VAL A 311 -8.12 8.17 22.34
CA VAL A 311 -7.64 6.80 22.19
C VAL A 311 -7.03 6.39 23.53
N SER A 312 -7.59 5.38 24.16
CA SER A 312 -7.14 4.84 25.44
C SER A 312 -5.72 4.26 25.31
N GLU A 313 -4.81 4.86 26.08
CA GLU A 313 -3.53 4.27 26.43
C GLU A 313 -3.78 3.04 27.34
N THR A 314 -3.39 1.85 26.87
CA THR A 314 -3.17 0.74 27.79
C THR A 314 -1.73 0.82 28.28
N SER A 315 -1.54 1.41 29.47
CA SER A 315 -0.32 1.29 30.24
C SER A 315 -0.22 -0.15 30.78
N ALA A 316 0.90 -0.80 30.47
CA ALA A 316 1.30 -2.06 31.09
C ALA A 316 1.88 -1.77 32.50
N ASP A 317 1.00 -1.66 33.51
CA ASP A 317 1.33 -1.77 34.93
C ASP A 317 0.02 -1.84 35.71
N ASP A 318 -0.63 -2.99 35.64
CA ASP A 318 -1.54 -3.52 36.71
C ASP A 318 -1.95 -4.94 36.24
N ALA A 319 -1.10 -5.92 36.57
CA ALA A 319 -1.49 -7.31 36.48
C ALA A 319 -1.91 -7.79 37.88
N PRO A 320 -3.14 -8.28 38.05
CA PRO A 320 -3.45 -9.08 39.22
C PRO A 320 -2.81 -10.46 39.06
N HIS A 321 -2.07 -10.87 40.10
CA HIS A 321 -1.60 -12.24 40.27
C HIS A 321 -2.78 -13.21 40.18
N MET A 322 -2.76 -14.08 39.19
CA MET A 322 -3.57 -15.29 39.14
C MET A 322 -2.65 -16.48 38.97
N ASP A 323 -2.71 -17.36 39.97
CA ASP A 323 -2.04 -18.65 39.98
C ASP A 323 -2.55 -19.58 38.88
N GLY A 324 -1.62 -20.19 38.18
CA GLY A 324 -1.66 -21.51 37.57
C GLY A 324 -2.83 -21.87 36.66
N VAL A 325 -2.71 -21.70 35.34
CA VAL A 325 -3.35 -22.60 34.38
C VAL A 325 -2.35 -22.86 33.22
N ASP A 326 -2.28 -24.14 32.91
CA ASP A 326 -1.45 -24.86 31.96
C ASP A 326 -1.22 -24.15 30.63
N GLY A 327 -0.02 -24.38 30.09
CA GLY A 327 0.46 -23.84 28.81
C GLY A 327 -0.45 -24.09 27.64
N THR A 328 -0.99 -23.01 27.09
CA THR A 328 -1.38 -22.93 25.69
C THR A 328 -0.42 -21.97 25.01
N ASP A 329 0.41 -22.55 24.15
CA ASP A 329 1.30 -21.86 23.22
C ASP A 329 0.52 -20.76 22.48
N GLY A 330 0.81 -19.50 22.79
CA GLY A 330 0.13 -18.31 22.24
C GLY A 330 0.57 -17.95 20.84
N SER A 331 0.88 -18.93 19.98
CA SER A 331 1.05 -18.71 18.56
C SER A 331 -0.34 -18.63 17.91
N SER A 332 -0.77 -17.44 17.53
CA SER A 332 -1.89 -17.31 16.60
C SER A 332 -1.61 -18.21 15.40
N PRO A 333 -2.54 -19.06 14.97
CA PRO A 333 -2.31 -19.93 13.81
C PRO A 333 -1.94 -19.06 12.60
N SER A 334 -0.89 -19.45 11.89
CA SER A 334 -0.51 -18.78 10.64
C SER A 334 -1.73 -18.68 9.72
N PRO A 335 -1.96 -17.54 9.08
CA PRO A 335 -3.11 -17.37 8.20
C PRO A 335 -3.13 -18.47 7.14
N ARG A 336 -4.30 -19.05 6.90
CA ARG A 336 -4.47 -20.08 5.86
C ARG A 336 -4.27 -19.44 4.49
N ARG A 337 -3.51 -20.11 3.62
CA ARG A 337 -3.27 -19.61 2.25
C ARG A 337 -3.39 -20.75 1.23
N TRP A 338 -3.87 -20.42 0.04
CA TRP A 338 -4.03 -21.37 -1.06
C TRP A 338 -3.48 -20.79 -2.36
N PRO A 339 -2.87 -21.60 -3.25
CA PRO A 339 -2.59 -21.18 -4.61
C PRO A 339 -3.86 -20.63 -5.26
N ALA A 340 -3.75 -19.57 -6.03
CA ALA A 340 -4.92 -18.91 -6.60
C ALA A 340 -4.72 -18.51 -8.06
N ALA A 341 -5.68 -18.85 -8.91
CA ALA A 341 -5.83 -18.25 -10.23
C ALA A 341 -6.71 -17.00 -10.10
N ILE A 342 -6.14 -15.86 -10.46
CA ILE A 342 -6.70 -14.53 -10.19
C ILE A 342 -7.13 -13.91 -11.52
N SER A 343 -8.39 -13.53 -11.65
CA SER A 343 -8.94 -12.85 -12.83
C SER A 343 -9.28 -11.41 -12.48
N LEU A 344 -8.68 -10.47 -13.18
CA LEU A 344 -8.93 -9.05 -13.03
C LEU A 344 -9.40 -8.48 -14.36
N GLY A 345 -10.60 -7.88 -14.40
CA GLY A 345 -11.15 -7.34 -15.63
C GLY A 345 -12.29 -6.36 -15.39
N SER A 346 -12.65 -5.62 -16.43
CA SER A 346 -13.77 -4.67 -16.41
C SER A 346 -15.07 -5.36 -16.82
N LYS A 347 -16.16 -5.18 -16.07
CA LYS A 347 -17.50 -5.62 -16.50
C LYS A 347 -18.01 -4.72 -17.63
N PRO A 348 -18.32 -5.25 -18.83
CA PRO A 348 -18.79 -4.43 -19.95
C PRO A 348 -20.18 -3.84 -19.77
N THR A 349 -20.96 -4.29 -18.79
CA THR A 349 -22.40 -4.00 -18.66
C THR A 349 -22.73 -2.69 -17.96
N TYR A 350 -21.83 -2.10 -17.18
CA TYR A 350 -22.08 -0.86 -16.42
C TYR A 350 -21.40 0.39 -16.98
N SER A 351 -20.37 0.24 -17.81
CA SER A 351 -19.59 1.37 -18.35
C SER A 351 -20.38 2.30 -19.28
N ALA A 352 -21.46 1.82 -19.89
CA ALA A 352 -22.28 2.61 -20.80
C ALA A 352 -23.18 3.65 -20.10
N VAL A 353 -23.43 3.50 -18.79
CA VAL A 353 -24.36 4.36 -18.04
C VAL A 353 -23.63 5.33 -17.11
N THR A 354 -22.52 4.91 -16.51
CA THR A 354 -21.82 5.71 -15.47
C THR A 354 -20.46 6.24 -15.91
N GLY A 355 -19.87 5.74 -17.00
CA GLY A 355 -18.49 6.07 -17.42
C GLY A 355 -17.40 5.57 -16.45
N LEU A 356 -17.78 4.89 -15.37
CA LEU A 356 -16.88 4.23 -14.41
C LEU A 356 -16.71 2.77 -14.83
N HIS A 357 -15.47 2.38 -15.11
CA HIS A 357 -15.13 0.98 -15.34
C HIS A 357 -14.99 0.29 -13.97
N ASP A 358 -16.08 -0.34 -13.51
CA ASP A 358 -16.00 -1.18 -12.32
C ASP A 358 -15.14 -2.40 -12.62
N ARG A 359 -13.92 -2.40 -12.10
CA ARG A 359 -13.00 -3.54 -12.22
C ARG A 359 -13.40 -4.59 -11.19
N VAL A 360 -13.49 -5.83 -11.64
CA VAL A 360 -13.87 -6.97 -10.82
C VAL A 360 -12.67 -7.86 -10.63
N LEU A 361 -12.42 -8.21 -9.37
CA LEU A 361 -11.40 -9.14 -8.97
C LEU A 361 -12.08 -10.45 -8.54
N GLU A 362 -11.88 -11.50 -9.33
CA GLU A 362 -12.37 -12.84 -9.08
C GLU A 362 -11.18 -13.78 -8.82
N VAL A 363 -11.25 -14.56 -7.76
CA VAL A 363 -10.15 -15.42 -7.32
C VAL A 363 -10.64 -16.84 -7.17
N TYR A 364 -10.02 -17.77 -7.91
CA TYR A 364 -10.21 -19.20 -7.75
C TYR A 364 -9.09 -19.78 -6.87
N ALA A 365 -9.43 -20.19 -5.65
CA ALA A 365 -8.51 -20.91 -4.78
C ALA A 365 -8.33 -22.33 -5.29
N VAL A 366 -7.09 -22.73 -5.57
CA VAL A 366 -6.77 -24.07 -6.07
C VAL A 366 -6.64 -25.02 -4.88
N THR A 367 -7.71 -25.71 -4.58
CA THR A 367 -7.81 -26.67 -3.49
C THR A 367 -8.90 -27.69 -3.78
N ASP A 368 -8.74 -28.93 -3.27
CA ASP A 368 -9.76 -29.97 -3.30
C ASP A 368 -10.73 -29.88 -2.11
N GLU A 369 -10.39 -29.06 -1.10
CA GLU A 369 -11.24 -28.83 0.05
C GLU A 369 -12.28 -27.75 -0.22
N TRP A 370 -13.47 -27.90 0.37
CA TRP A 370 -14.44 -26.80 0.41
C TRP A 370 -13.98 -25.76 1.40
N ILE A 371 -13.82 -24.52 0.93
CA ILE A 371 -13.50 -23.37 1.76
C ILE A 371 -14.64 -22.34 1.67
N ASP A 372 -15.05 -21.81 2.82
CA ASP A 372 -15.98 -20.71 2.91
C ASP A 372 -15.23 -19.46 3.35
N LEU A 373 -15.19 -18.47 2.45
CA LEU A 373 -14.52 -17.20 2.65
C LEU A 373 -15.49 -16.02 2.60
N TYR A 374 -16.81 -16.27 2.53
CA TYR A 374 -17.78 -15.17 2.53
C TYR A 374 -17.66 -14.33 3.78
N ASP A 375 -17.72 -13.00 3.61
CA ASP A 375 -17.55 -12.00 4.67
C ASP A 375 -16.17 -12.05 5.36
N HIS A 376 -15.20 -12.81 4.83
CA HIS A 376 -13.81 -12.75 5.27
C HIS A 376 -13.06 -11.66 4.52
N ARG A 377 -12.16 -10.97 5.24
CA ARG A 377 -11.11 -10.17 4.63
C ARG A 377 -10.04 -11.12 4.09
N VAL A 378 -9.65 -10.94 2.85
CA VAL A 378 -8.62 -11.75 2.21
C VAL A 378 -7.54 -10.87 1.60
N ARG A 379 -6.33 -11.41 1.54
CA ARG A 379 -5.20 -10.82 0.80
C ARG A 379 -4.97 -11.66 -0.44
N VAL A 380 -4.95 -11.01 -1.60
CA VAL A 380 -4.66 -11.62 -2.90
C VAL A 380 -3.27 -11.17 -3.34
N GLU A 381 -2.34 -12.10 -3.38
CA GLU A 381 -0.93 -11.88 -3.73
C GLU A 381 -0.69 -12.26 -5.19
N PHE A 382 -0.10 -11.34 -5.97
CA PHE A 382 0.16 -11.53 -7.40
C PHE A 382 1.62 -11.94 -7.61
N LEU A 383 1.84 -13.12 -8.20
CA LEU A 383 3.18 -13.65 -8.46
C LEU A 383 3.58 -13.52 -9.92
N SER A 384 2.69 -13.87 -10.84
CA SER A 384 2.99 -13.86 -12.28
C SER A 384 1.75 -13.54 -13.09
N TYR A 385 1.95 -12.82 -14.17
CA TYR A 385 0.93 -12.60 -15.19
C TYR A 385 0.87 -13.81 -16.13
N LEU A 386 -0.31 -14.39 -16.34
CA LEU A 386 -0.49 -15.58 -17.21
C LEU A 386 -0.94 -15.22 -18.61
N ARG A 387 -1.94 -14.35 -18.75
CA ARG A 387 -2.52 -13.96 -20.05
C ARG A 387 -3.46 -12.73 -19.95
N PRO A 388 -3.73 -12.06 -21.08
CA PRO A 388 -4.80 -11.06 -21.14
C PRO A 388 -6.19 -11.70 -20.96
N GLN A 389 -7.20 -10.87 -20.71
CA GLN A 389 -8.59 -11.27 -20.78
C GLN A 389 -8.96 -11.61 -22.23
N ILE A 390 -9.60 -12.76 -22.43
CA ILE A 390 -10.06 -13.21 -23.73
C ILE A 390 -11.55 -13.58 -23.68
N ARG A 391 -12.22 -13.48 -24.80
CA ARG A 391 -13.60 -13.99 -24.94
C ARG A 391 -13.56 -15.40 -25.49
N PHE A 392 -14.33 -16.30 -24.87
CA PHE A 392 -14.43 -17.69 -25.30
C PHE A 392 -15.63 -17.90 -26.21
N GLY A 393 -15.47 -18.74 -27.23
CA GLY A 393 -16.52 -19.10 -28.16
C GLY A 393 -17.50 -20.14 -27.59
N SER A 394 -17.04 -20.93 -26.61
CA SER A 394 -17.84 -21.98 -25.95
C SER A 394 -17.46 -22.11 -24.49
N SER A 395 -18.37 -22.73 -23.70
CA SER A 395 -18.07 -23.10 -22.31
C SER A 395 -16.94 -24.13 -22.20
N GLN A 396 -16.77 -24.97 -23.20
CA GLN A 396 -15.71 -25.97 -23.24
C GLN A 396 -14.33 -25.30 -23.34
N ASP A 397 -14.17 -24.32 -24.24
CA ASP A 397 -12.92 -23.55 -24.38
C ASP A 397 -12.56 -22.82 -23.08
N LEU A 398 -13.58 -22.27 -22.40
CA LEU A 398 -13.39 -21.62 -21.10
C LEU A 398 -12.88 -22.62 -20.06
N ILE A 399 -13.49 -23.80 -19.94
CA ILE A 399 -13.09 -24.85 -18.98
C ILE A 399 -11.65 -25.31 -19.25
N GLU A 400 -11.29 -25.52 -20.52
CA GLU A 400 -9.93 -25.95 -20.89
C GLU A 400 -8.89 -24.89 -20.52
N GLU A 401 -9.20 -23.63 -20.76
CA GLU A 401 -8.30 -22.53 -20.40
C GLU A 401 -8.21 -22.35 -18.87
N MET A 402 -9.30 -22.47 -18.13
CA MET A 402 -9.26 -22.45 -16.66
C MET A 402 -8.38 -23.57 -16.10
N ARG A 403 -8.47 -24.78 -16.65
CA ARG A 403 -7.57 -25.89 -16.26
C ARG A 403 -6.11 -25.60 -16.58
N ARG A 404 -5.83 -24.89 -17.68
CA ARG A 404 -4.48 -24.44 -18.02
C ARG A 404 -3.97 -23.42 -16.99
N ASN A 405 -4.78 -22.42 -16.65
CA ASN A 405 -4.44 -21.41 -15.66
C ASN A 405 -4.16 -22.05 -14.28
N VAL A 406 -4.95 -23.04 -13.87
CA VAL A 406 -4.73 -23.80 -12.63
C VAL A 406 -3.37 -24.51 -12.64
N ARG A 407 -3.02 -25.22 -13.71
CA ARG A 407 -1.69 -25.86 -13.82
C ARG A 407 -0.57 -24.85 -13.74
N GLN A 408 -0.66 -23.75 -14.49
CA GLN A 408 0.34 -22.69 -14.45
C GLN A 408 0.45 -22.04 -13.05
N THR A 409 -0.68 -21.90 -12.35
CA THR A 409 -0.69 -21.40 -10.96
C THR A 409 0.07 -22.33 -10.04
N LEU A 410 -0.18 -23.64 -10.12
CA LEU A 410 0.55 -24.64 -9.31
C LEU A 410 2.04 -24.66 -9.63
N ASP A 411 2.41 -24.52 -10.91
CA ASP A 411 3.82 -24.44 -11.32
C ASP A 411 4.52 -23.22 -10.72
N VAL A 412 3.86 -22.05 -10.74
CA VAL A 412 4.39 -20.79 -10.20
C VAL A 412 4.48 -20.83 -8.67
N THR A 413 3.46 -21.34 -8.00
CA THR A 413 3.41 -21.37 -6.53
C THR A 413 4.22 -22.53 -5.92
N GLY A 414 4.43 -23.62 -6.65
CA GLY A 414 5.27 -24.75 -6.22
C GLY A 414 6.76 -24.45 -6.22
N SER A 415 7.21 -23.41 -6.94
CA SER A 415 8.61 -22.96 -6.95
C SER A 415 8.99 -22.09 -5.73
N GLU A 416 8.03 -21.73 -4.88
CA GLU A 416 8.27 -20.94 -3.65
C GLU A 416 8.30 -21.79 -2.36
N SER A 417 8.10 -23.10 -2.42
CA SER A 417 8.07 -24.01 -1.25
C SER A 417 9.44 -24.58 -0.88
#